data_46fd89652ec7e8927926457cee67cebf
#
_entry.id   46fd89652ec7e8927926457cee67cebf
#
_cell.length_a   1.000
_cell.length_b   1.000
_cell.length_c   1.000
_cell.angle_alpha   90.00
_cell.angle_beta   90.00
_cell.angle_gamma   90.00
#
_symmetry.space_group_name_H-M   'P 1'
#
loop_
_entity.id
_entity.type
_entity.pdbx_description
1 polymer ?
#
loop_
_entity_poly.entity_id
_entity_poly.type
_entity_poly.pdbx_seq_one_letter_code
_entity_poly.pdbx_strand_id
1 'polypeptide(L)'
;RQQIIAKIKKLLAKADDNRGNFNECKLAMSIAMRLMAQYKIEQAELKDKPAEAQKVAERSFKTTKHAREIPYITTIMRDHFQADMAYSNYTAYVYATEDSVDNALYVAEFLYNNMKAALRAEKRKARERFRLVCEPDFYCGFMSGICSALKKQEMETFAENESYAIICQTELALVEEYLQREVKPKEVHTHNPLKDYESFNRGYKRGENTTINPAIA
;
A
#
# COMPACT_ATOMS: atom_id res chain seq x y z
N ARG A 1 8.26 21.17 -8.34
CA ARG A 1 7.80 20.31 -7.24
C ARG A 1 6.28 20.41 -7.05
N GLN A 2 5.74 21.58 -6.67
CA GLN A 2 4.29 21.77 -6.44
C GLN A 2 3.42 21.45 -7.67
N GLN A 3 3.89 21.76 -8.87
CA GLN A 3 3.15 21.46 -10.11
C GLN A 3 3.06 19.96 -10.42
N ILE A 4 4.11 19.19 -10.14
CA ILE A 4 4.12 17.73 -10.32
C ILE A 4 3.19 17.08 -9.30
N ILE A 5 3.27 17.49 -8.04
CA ILE A 5 2.38 17.04 -6.97
C ILE A 5 0.91 17.37 -7.32
N ALA A 6 0.63 18.58 -7.78
CA ALA A 6 -0.73 18.97 -8.22
C ALA A 6 -1.22 18.12 -9.40
N LYS A 7 -0.33 17.78 -10.35
CA LYS A 7 -0.67 16.93 -11.49
C LYS A 7 -0.96 15.48 -11.06
N ILE A 8 -0.16 14.95 -10.14
CA ILE A 8 -0.39 13.64 -9.53
C ILE A 8 -1.74 13.64 -8.80
N LYS A 9 -2.01 14.63 -7.95
CA LYS A 9 -3.31 14.80 -7.26
C LYS A 9 -4.49 14.79 -8.23
N LYS A 10 -4.39 15.53 -9.31
CA LYS A 10 -5.46 15.64 -10.32
C LYS A 10 -5.69 14.31 -11.08
N LEU A 11 -4.63 13.55 -11.35
CA LEU A 11 -4.75 12.24 -11.99
C LEU A 11 -5.39 11.22 -11.05
N LEU A 12 -5.05 11.28 -9.78
CA LEU A 12 -5.58 10.37 -8.76
C LEU A 12 -7.04 10.68 -8.42
N ALA A 13 -7.42 11.95 -8.35
CA ALA A 13 -8.82 12.35 -8.21
C ALA A 13 -9.69 11.85 -9.38
N LYS A 14 -9.15 11.85 -10.61
CA LYS A 14 -9.83 11.25 -11.78
C LYS A 14 -9.99 9.74 -11.65
N ALA A 15 -9.02 9.06 -11.05
CA ALA A 15 -9.10 7.61 -10.83
C ALA A 15 -10.12 7.23 -9.74
N ASP A 16 -10.37 8.12 -8.77
CA ASP A 16 -11.33 7.93 -7.68
C ASP A 16 -12.80 8.25 -8.10
N ASP A 17 -13.01 8.92 -9.23
CA ASP A 17 -14.34 9.15 -9.77
C ASP A 17 -14.94 7.84 -10.30
N ASN A 18 -15.71 7.16 -9.44
CA ASN A 18 -16.40 5.89 -9.74
C ASN A 18 -17.38 5.96 -10.94
N ARG A 19 -17.53 7.12 -11.56
CA ARG A 19 -18.31 7.35 -12.78
C ARG A 19 -17.46 7.20 -14.05
N GLY A 20 -16.14 7.10 -13.91
CA GLY A 20 -15.20 6.90 -15.00
C GLY A 20 -15.14 5.45 -15.48
N ASN A 21 -14.72 5.29 -16.73
CA ASN A 21 -14.43 3.98 -17.31
C ASN A 21 -13.25 3.32 -16.56
N PHE A 22 -13.37 2.06 -16.17
CA PHE A 22 -12.34 1.27 -15.46
C PHE A 22 -10.94 1.39 -16.13
N ASN A 23 -10.89 1.43 -17.46
CA ASN A 23 -9.64 1.59 -18.20
C ASN A 23 -9.02 2.99 -18.02
N GLU A 24 -9.83 4.03 -17.89
CA GLU A 24 -9.34 5.39 -17.63
C GLU A 24 -8.79 5.54 -16.21
N CYS A 25 -9.42 4.90 -15.24
CA CYS A 25 -8.92 4.84 -13.86
C CYS A 25 -7.56 4.13 -13.80
N LYS A 26 -7.44 2.98 -14.49
CA LYS A 26 -6.19 2.22 -14.57
C LYS A 26 -5.08 3.01 -15.25
N LEU A 27 -5.40 3.72 -16.35
CA LEU A 27 -4.44 4.57 -17.06
C LEU A 27 -4.00 5.76 -16.20
N ALA A 28 -4.92 6.46 -15.54
CA ALA A 28 -4.60 7.58 -14.67
C ALA A 28 -3.67 7.15 -13.51
N MET A 29 -3.90 5.97 -12.95
CA MET A 29 -3.08 5.35 -11.92
C MET A 29 -1.66 5.06 -12.42
N SER A 30 -1.53 4.42 -13.58
CA SER A 30 -0.24 4.12 -14.18
C SER A 30 0.60 5.39 -14.44
N ILE A 31 -0.04 6.44 -14.94
CA ILE A 31 0.62 7.73 -15.17
C ILE A 31 1.05 8.39 -13.84
N ALA A 32 0.22 8.30 -12.79
CA ALA A 32 0.56 8.84 -11.48
C ALA A 32 1.77 8.13 -10.86
N MET A 33 1.82 6.80 -10.91
CA MET A 33 2.97 6.01 -10.43
C MET A 33 4.24 6.33 -11.22
N ARG A 34 4.14 6.45 -12.56
CA ARG A 34 5.28 6.84 -13.40
C ARG A 34 5.82 8.22 -13.01
N LEU A 35 4.94 9.20 -12.77
CA LEU A 35 5.36 10.54 -12.35
C LEU A 35 6.00 10.55 -10.97
N MET A 36 5.50 9.73 -10.03
CA MET A 36 6.11 9.58 -8.70
C MET A 36 7.51 8.99 -8.79
N ALA A 37 7.70 7.97 -9.60
CA ALA A 37 9.01 7.35 -9.80
C ALA A 37 10.00 8.30 -10.51
N GLN A 38 9.59 8.98 -11.58
CA GLN A 38 10.40 9.99 -12.23
C GLN A 38 10.84 11.09 -11.27
N TYR A 39 9.91 11.54 -10.43
CA TYR A 39 10.23 12.56 -9.44
C TYR A 39 11.25 12.08 -8.39
N LYS A 40 11.17 10.83 -7.92
CA LYS A 40 12.18 10.24 -7.03
C LYS A 40 13.55 10.16 -7.72
N ILE A 41 13.60 9.76 -8.97
CA ILE A 41 14.84 9.69 -9.77
C ILE A 41 15.45 11.08 -9.97
N GLU A 42 14.66 12.06 -10.42
CA GLU A 42 15.10 13.44 -10.59
C GLU A 42 15.62 14.04 -9.28
N GLN A 43 14.98 13.75 -8.14
CA GLN A 43 15.48 14.17 -6.84
C GLN A 43 16.80 13.49 -6.46
N ALA A 44 16.98 12.23 -6.79
CA ALA A 44 18.23 11.51 -6.52
C ALA A 44 19.38 12.04 -7.39
N GLU A 45 19.12 12.33 -8.68
CA GLU A 45 20.10 12.89 -9.60
C GLU A 45 20.49 14.34 -9.26
N LEU A 46 19.56 15.13 -8.74
CA LEU A 46 19.82 16.51 -8.30
C LEU A 46 20.57 16.60 -6.96
N LYS A 47 20.64 15.52 -6.20
CA LYS A 47 21.39 15.43 -4.94
C LYS A 47 22.86 15.06 -5.18
N ASP A 48 23.60 15.83 -5.98
CA ASP A 48 25.07 15.83 -6.02
C ASP A 48 25.71 16.37 -4.73
N LYS A 49 24.90 16.71 -3.74
CA LYS A 49 25.35 17.02 -2.38
C LYS A 49 25.25 15.77 -1.51
N PRO A 50 26.19 15.55 -0.56
CA PRO A 50 26.07 14.47 0.40
C PRO A 50 24.68 14.56 1.03
N ALA A 51 23.91 13.48 0.89
CA ALA A 51 22.52 13.43 1.29
C ALA A 51 22.40 13.96 2.71
N GLU A 52 21.73 15.09 2.90
CA GLU A 52 21.10 15.36 4.18
C GLU A 52 20.31 14.10 4.48
N ALA A 53 20.68 13.42 5.57
CA ALA A 53 20.15 12.11 5.90
C ALA A 53 18.62 12.19 5.82
N GLN A 54 18.02 11.45 4.90
CA GLN A 54 16.57 11.40 4.75
C GLN A 54 16.00 11.03 6.12
N LYS A 55 15.12 11.85 6.64
CA LYS A 55 14.49 11.60 7.94
C LYS A 55 13.26 10.72 7.74
N VAL A 56 13.09 9.79 8.67
CA VAL A 56 11.86 9.03 8.77
C VAL A 56 10.83 9.85 9.53
N ALA A 57 9.62 9.90 9.03
CA ALA A 57 8.49 10.55 9.66
C ALA A 57 7.41 9.51 10.01
N GLU A 58 6.62 9.86 11.01
CA GLU A 58 5.47 9.06 11.46
C GLU A 58 4.17 9.79 11.14
N ARG A 59 3.17 9.03 10.69
CA ARG A 59 1.77 9.44 10.61
C ARG A 59 0.89 8.34 11.17
N SER A 60 -0.37 8.65 11.49
CA SER A 60 -1.27 7.65 12.05
C SER A 60 -2.71 7.84 11.62
N PHE A 61 -3.47 6.75 11.63
CA PHE A 61 -4.90 6.76 11.44
C PHE A 61 -5.62 5.85 12.44
N LYS A 62 -6.92 6.10 12.64
CA LYS A 62 -7.73 5.33 13.58
C LYS A 62 -8.20 4.01 12.98
N THR A 63 -8.14 2.98 13.79
CA THR A 63 -8.55 1.62 13.45
C THR A 63 -9.58 1.08 14.44
N THR A 64 -10.02 -0.17 14.24
CA THR A 64 -10.79 -0.91 15.25
C THR A 64 -9.84 -1.63 16.21
N LYS A 65 -10.39 -2.05 17.38
CA LYS A 65 -9.67 -2.73 18.44
C LYS A 65 -9.08 -4.01 17.92
N HIS A 66 -8.55 -4.58 17.40
CA HIS A 66 -8.02 -5.82 16.81
C HIS A 66 -8.02 -5.74 15.28
N ALA A 67 -7.34 -4.71 14.77
CA ALA A 67 -7.18 -4.52 13.34
C ALA A 67 -6.31 -5.63 12.74
N ARG A 68 -6.91 -6.81 12.55
CA ARG A 68 -6.27 -8.01 12.00
C ARG A 68 -5.79 -7.83 10.57
N GLU A 69 -6.24 -6.78 9.92
CA GLU A 69 -5.87 -6.37 8.57
C GLU A 69 -4.45 -5.81 8.50
N ILE A 70 -4.01 -5.13 9.56
CA ILE A 70 -2.76 -4.36 9.56
C ILE A 70 -1.53 -5.19 9.14
N PRO A 71 -1.28 -6.40 9.66
CA PRO A 71 -0.10 -7.16 9.24
C PRO A 71 -0.07 -7.46 7.73
N TYR A 72 -1.23 -7.70 7.10
CA TYR A 72 -1.32 -7.93 5.66
C TYR A 72 -1.09 -6.64 4.87
N ILE A 73 -1.58 -5.51 5.38
CA ILE A 73 -1.35 -4.19 4.78
C ILE A 73 0.12 -3.81 4.91
N THR A 74 0.75 -4.07 6.04
CA THR A 74 2.17 -3.83 6.26
C THR A 74 3.03 -4.50 5.19
N THR A 75 2.72 -5.75 4.83
CA THR A 75 3.42 -6.44 3.73
C THR A 75 3.30 -5.67 2.41
N ILE A 76 2.10 -5.20 2.05
CA ILE A 76 1.90 -4.41 0.83
C ILE A 76 2.70 -3.10 0.89
N MET A 77 2.69 -2.44 2.06
CA MET A 77 3.38 -1.16 2.24
C MET A 77 4.90 -1.30 2.12
N ARG A 78 5.47 -2.38 2.69
CA ARG A 78 6.90 -2.67 2.58
C ARG A 78 7.31 -3.01 1.16
N ASP A 79 6.57 -3.89 0.51
CA ASP A 79 6.93 -4.43 -0.79
C ASP A 79 6.80 -3.39 -1.92
N HIS A 80 5.85 -2.44 -1.81
CA HIS A 80 5.48 -1.56 -2.92
C HIS A 80 5.53 -0.06 -2.61
N PHE A 81 5.57 0.34 -1.34
CA PHE A 81 5.48 1.77 -0.95
C PHE A 81 6.64 2.25 -0.07
N GLN A 82 7.65 1.42 0.19
CA GLN A 82 8.83 1.72 1.02
C GLN A 82 8.46 2.30 2.38
N ALA A 83 7.37 1.79 2.94
CA ALA A 83 6.83 2.19 4.23
C ALA A 83 6.63 0.98 5.12
N ASP A 84 6.68 1.17 6.41
CA ASP A 84 6.37 0.13 7.38
C ASP A 84 5.28 0.59 8.34
N MET A 85 4.68 -0.32 9.08
CA MET A 85 3.56 0.00 9.97
C MET A 85 3.74 -0.64 11.34
N ALA A 86 3.30 0.09 12.36
CA ALA A 86 3.08 -0.44 13.68
C ALA A 86 1.62 -0.26 14.09
N TYR A 87 1.17 -1.03 15.06
CA TYR A 87 -0.21 -0.97 15.53
C TYR A 87 -0.26 -1.02 17.06
N SER A 88 -1.01 -0.13 17.65
CA SER A 88 -1.26 -0.12 19.09
C SER A 88 -2.69 0.34 19.38
N ASN A 89 -3.43 -0.46 20.17
CA ASN A 89 -4.81 -0.19 20.56
C ASN A 89 -5.73 0.04 19.35
N TYR A 90 -6.10 1.28 19.08
CA TYR A 90 -7.03 1.70 18.02
C TYR A 90 -6.34 2.56 16.97
N THR A 91 -5.02 2.50 16.89
CA THR A 91 -4.23 3.38 16.03
C THR A 91 -3.21 2.58 15.27
N ALA A 92 -3.20 2.73 13.96
CA ALA A 92 -2.11 2.29 13.09
C ALA A 92 -1.19 3.46 12.82
N TYR A 93 0.10 3.21 12.93
CA TYR A 93 1.20 4.15 12.67
C TYR A 93 1.87 3.74 11.38
N VAL A 94 2.13 4.70 10.53
CA VAL A 94 2.81 4.53 9.23
C VAL A 94 4.11 5.28 9.28
N TYR A 95 5.19 4.60 8.93
CA TYR A 95 6.55 5.12 8.90
C TYR A 95 7.08 5.08 7.48
N ALA A 96 7.56 6.20 7.00
CA ALA A 96 8.19 6.36 5.70
C ALA A 96 9.11 7.59 5.73
N THR A 97 9.82 7.87 4.65
CA THR A 97 10.59 9.12 4.55
C THR A 97 9.66 10.33 4.57
N GLU A 98 10.15 11.49 5.07
CA GLU A 98 9.35 12.74 5.16
C GLU A 98 8.67 13.12 3.83
N ASP A 99 9.29 12.78 2.69
CA ASP A 99 8.76 13.09 1.36
C ASP A 99 7.64 12.13 0.91
N SER A 100 7.53 10.95 1.51
CA SER A 100 6.58 9.89 1.11
C SER A 100 5.56 9.51 2.18
N VAL A 101 5.73 9.94 3.43
CA VAL A 101 4.88 9.50 4.56
C VAL A 101 3.39 9.84 4.40
N ASP A 102 3.07 11.00 3.85
CA ASP A 102 1.68 11.41 3.67
C ASP A 102 0.99 10.57 2.56
N ASN A 103 1.73 10.19 1.52
CA ASN A 103 1.24 9.26 0.50
C ASN A 103 1.08 7.85 1.06
N ALA A 104 2.06 7.40 1.84
CA ALA A 104 2.02 6.11 2.50
C ALA A 104 0.84 6.01 3.48
N LEU A 105 0.59 7.05 4.27
CA LEU A 105 -0.58 7.15 5.15
C LEU A 105 -1.88 6.93 4.37
N TYR A 106 -2.05 7.69 3.28
CA TYR A 106 -3.27 7.59 2.47
C TYR A 106 -3.46 6.18 1.92
N VAL A 107 -2.43 5.59 1.34
CA VAL A 107 -2.50 4.22 0.81
C VAL A 107 -2.84 3.22 1.90
N ALA A 108 -2.21 3.31 3.06
CA ALA A 108 -2.46 2.42 4.19
C ALA A 108 -3.92 2.51 4.68
N GLU A 109 -4.45 3.72 4.83
CA GLU A 109 -5.84 3.96 5.24
C GLU A 109 -6.84 3.47 4.18
N PHE A 110 -6.56 3.73 2.91
CA PHE A 110 -7.34 3.23 1.79
C PHE A 110 -7.40 1.69 1.78
N LEU A 111 -6.25 1.02 1.89
CA LEU A 111 -6.16 -0.44 1.95
C LEU A 111 -6.94 -1.00 3.13
N TYR A 112 -6.80 -0.39 4.31
CA TYR A 112 -7.53 -0.78 5.51
C TYR A 112 -9.05 -0.72 5.31
N ASN A 113 -9.56 0.37 4.80
CA ASN A 113 -10.98 0.57 4.57
C ASN A 113 -11.52 -0.40 3.50
N ASN A 114 -10.79 -0.57 2.40
CA ASN A 114 -11.18 -1.47 1.32
C ASN A 114 -11.16 -2.94 1.72
N MET A 115 -10.13 -3.39 2.42
CA MET A 115 -10.03 -4.77 2.90
C MET A 115 -11.19 -5.11 3.85
N LYS A 116 -11.55 -4.20 4.76
CA LYS A 116 -12.72 -4.36 5.65
C LYS A 116 -14.03 -4.37 4.89
N ALA A 117 -14.21 -3.45 3.95
CA ALA A 117 -15.41 -3.40 3.13
C ALA A 117 -15.58 -4.68 2.29
N ALA A 118 -14.49 -5.16 1.70
CA ALA A 118 -14.45 -6.38 0.92
C ALA A 118 -14.83 -7.61 1.76
N LEU A 119 -14.25 -7.75 2.97
CA LEU A 119 -14.61 -8.85 3.87
C LEU A 119 -16.08 -8.78 4.31
N ARG A 120 -16.58 -7.59 4.66
CA ARG A 120 -18.01 -7.43 5.03
C ARG A 120 -18.94 -7.85 3.90
N ALA A 121 -18.64 -7.44 2.67
CA ALA A 121 -19.41 -7.82 1.49
C ALA A 121 -19.37 -9.34 1.26
N GLU A 122 -18.20 -9.97 1.43
CA GLU A 122 -18.04 -11.41 1.29
C GLU A 122 -18.81 -12.18 2.35
N LYS A 123 -18.73 -11.76 3.62
CA LYS A 123 -19.50 -12.37 4.71
C LYS A 123 -21.02 -12.27 4.48
N ARG A 124 -21.50 -11.16 3.92
CA ARG A 124 -22.93 -11.03 3.56
C ARG A 124 -23.33 -12.05 2.52
N LYS A 125 -22.58 -12.17 1.41
CA LYS A 125 -22.81 -13.16 0.36
C LYS A 125 -22.72 -14.60 0.87
N ALA A 126 -21.76 -14.87 1.76
CA ALA A 126 -21.57 -16.18 2.34
C ALA A 126 -22.76 -16.59 3.22
N ARG A 127 -23.34 -15.66 4.02
CA ARG A 127 -24.56 -15.90 4.82
C ARG A 127 -25.75 -16.28 3.95
N GLU A 128 -25.95 -15.61 2.83
CA GLU A 128 -27.02 -15.93 1.87
C GLU A 128 -26.91 -17.36 1.32
N ARG A 129 -25.70 -17.94 1.34
CA ARG A 129 -25.40 -19.28 0.85
C ARG A 129 -25.07 -20.29 1.95
N PHE A 130 -25.35 -19.95 3.21
CA PHE A 130 -25.03 -20.78 4.39
C PHE A 130 -23.57 -21.22 4.45
N ARG A 131 -22.64 -20.35 4.03
CA ARG A 131 -21.18 -20.61 4.05
C ARG A 131 -20.49 -19.75 5.09
N LEU A 132 -19.33 -20.22 5.56
CA LEU A 132 -18.42 -19.46 6.40
C LEU A 132 -17.32 -18.82 5.55
N VAL A 133 -16.71 -17.78 6.10
CA VAL A 133 -15.53 -17.12 5.51
C VAL A 133 -14.41 -17.21 6.53
N CYS A 134 -13.29 -17.82 6.13
CA CYS A 134 -12.06 -17.79 6.90
C CYS A 134 -11.39 -16.43 6.70
N GLU A 135 -11.51 -15.55 7.70
CA GLU A 135 -11.00 -14.17 7.61
C GLU A 135 -9.49 -14.10 7.31
N PRO A 136 -8.60 -14.86 8.01
CA PRO A 136 -7.18 -14.81 7.72
C PRO A 136 -6.84 -15.21 6.29
N ASP A 137 -7.49 -16.26 5.76
CA ASP A 137 -7.26 -16.72 4.39
C ASP A 137 -7.78 -15.71 3.36
N PHE A 138 -8.93 -15.07 3.66
CA PHE A 138 -9.45 -13.98 2.82
C PHE A 138 -8.48 -12.79 2.80
N TYR A 139 -7.93 -12.38 3.94
CA TYR A 139 -6.97 -11.28 4.00
C TYR A 139 -5.67 -11.62 3.27
N CYS A 140 -5.17 -12.84 3.45
CA CYS A 140 -4.00 -13.33 2.74
C CYS A 140 -4.22 -13.31 1.21
N GLY A 141 -5.36 -13.80 0.76
CA GLY A 141 -5.75 -13.74 -0.64
C GLY A 141 -5.85 -12.30 -1.16
N PHE A 142 -6.51 -11.43 -0.42
CA PHE A 142 -6.67 -10.03 -0.79
C PHE A 142 -5.31 -9.31 -0.94
N MET A 143 -4.41 -9.49 0.03
CA MET A 143 -3.04 -9.01 -0.03
C MET A 143 -2.31 -9.54 -1.27
N SER A 144 -2.34 -10.85 -1.48
CA SER A 144 -1.67 -11.50 -2.62
C SER A 144 -2.20 -10.98 -3.96
N GLY A 145 -3.51 -10.75 -4.07
CA GLY A 145 -4.14 -10.18 -5.27
C GLY A 145 -3.67 -8.76 -5.56
N ILE A 146 -3.59 -7.92 -4.52
CA ILE A 146 -3.07 -6.55 -4.65
C ILE A 146 -1.59 -6.56 -5.05
N CYS A 147 -0.75 -7.34 -4.35
CA CYS A 147 0.67 -7.44 -4.68
C CYS A 147 0.89 -7.92 -6.12
N SER A 148 0.09 -8.89 -6.58
CA SER A 148 0.13 -9.36 -7.97
C SER A 148 -0.20 -8.24 -8.97
N ALA A 149 -1.24 -7.46 -8.70
CA ALA A 149 -1.65 -6.34 -9.55
C ALA A 149 -0.59 -5.21 -9.57
N LEU A 150 -0.03 -4.86 -8.40
CA LEU A 150 1.02 -3.85 -8.28
C LEU A 150 2.31 -4.28 -8.97
N LYS A 151 2.75 -5.52 -8.73
CA LYS A 151 3.96 -6.06 -9.35
C LYS A 151 3.87 -6.06 -10.88
N LYS A 152 2.71 -6.43 -11.43
CA LYS A 152 2.48 -6.35 -12.87
C LYS A 152 2.58 -4.91 -13.38
N GLN A 153 2.02 -3.96 -12.65
CA GLN A 153 2.06 -2.54 -12.98
C GLN A 153 3.48 -1.96 -12.87
N GLU A 154 4.25 -2.37 -11.86
CA GLU A 154 5.65 -1.99 -11.69
C GLU A 154 6.51 -2.53 -12.83
N MET A 155 6.34 -3.80 -13.21
CA MET A 155 7.05 -4.38 -14.36
C MET A 155 6.75 -3.64 -15.67
N GLU A 156 5.48 -3.26 -15.91
CA GLU A 156 5.10 -2.48 -17.09
C GLU A 156 5.68 -1.05 -17.08
N THR A 157 5.95 -0.50 -15.89
CA THR A 157 6.33 0.92 -15.75
C THR A 157 7.83 1.13 -15.51
N PHE A 158 8.52 0.19 -14.85
CA PHE A 158 9.86 0.38 -14.30
C PHE A 158 10.86 -0.71 -14.67
N ALA A 159 10.50 -1.66 -15.57
CA ALA A 159 11.31 -2.83 -15.91
C ALA A 159 12.79 -2.53 -16.31
N GLU A 160 13.14 -1.28 -16.59
CA GLU A 160 14.46 -0.87 -17.09
C GLU A 160 15.19 0.12 -16.15
N ASN A 161 14.68 0.42 -14.95
CA ASN A 161 15.26 1.47 -14.11
C ASN A 161 15.89 0.93 -12.81
N GLU A 162 17.15 0.49 -12.90
CA GLU A 162 17.94 0.02 -11.76
C GLU A 162 18.06 1.07 -10.64
N SER A 163 18.18 2.35 -11.00
CA SER A 163 18.29 3.45 -10.03
C SER A 163 17.07 3.55 -9.14
N TYR A 164 15.87 3.31 -9.68
CA TYR A 164 14.63 3.30 -8.89
C TYR A 164 14.61 2.18 -7.85
N ALA A 165 15.04 0.97 -8.23
CA ALA A 165 15.10 -0.16 -7.31
C ALA A 165 16.07 0.10 -6.15
N ILE A 166 17.23 0.71 -6.42
CA ILE A 166 18.20 1.08 -5.39
C ILE A 166 17.62 2.12 -4.43
N ILE A 167 16.94 3.14 -4.93
CA ILE A 167 16.29 4.17 -4.10
C ILE A 167 15.25 3.54 -3.18
N CYS A 168 14.39 2.67 -3.71
CA CYS A 168 13.37 1.98 -2.94
C CYS A 168 13.95 1.11 -1.83
N GLN A 169 15.03 0.36 -2.12
CA GLN A 169 15.72 -0.46 -1.11
C GLN A 169 16.35 0.41 -0.02
N THR A 170 16.96 1.53 -0.39
CA THR A 170 17.59 2.45 0.57
C THR A 170 16.55 3.10 1.47
N GLU A 171 15.43 3.56 0.93
CA GLU A 171 14.34 4.15 1.73
C GLU A 171 13.75 3.15 2.72
N LEU A 172 13.49 1.91 2.28
CA LEU A 172 12.96 0.87 3.16
C LEU A 172 13.94 0.51 4.27
N ALA A 173 15.24 0.38 3.95
CA ALA A 173 16.28 0.10 4.94
C ALA A 173 16.36 1.19 6.02
N LEU A 174 16.23 2.46 5.65
CA LEU A 174 16.18 3.58 6.60
C LEU A 174 14.97 3.49 7.54
N VAL A 175 13.80 3.14 7.01
CA VAL A 175 12.59 2.95 7.81
C VAL A 175 12.74 1.78 8.78
N GLU A 176 13.29 0.66 8.33
CA GLU A 176 13.53 -0.52 9.15
C GLU A 176 14.52 -0.22 10.29
N GLU A 177 15.63 0.47 10.00
CA GLU A 177 16.61 0.89 11.01
C GLU A 177 15.96 1.81 12.06
N TYR A 178 15.18 2.78 11.62
CA TYR A 178 14.44 3.68 12.51
C TYR A 178 13.49 2.90 13.43
N LEU A 179 12.73 1.99 12.90
CA LEU A 179 11.79 1.18 13.67
C LEU A 179 12.50 0.31 14.71
N GLN A 180 13.58 -0.33 14.35
CA GLN A 180 14.36 -1.16 15.29
C GLN A 180 14.97 -0.34 16.42
N ARG A 181 15.42 0.89 16.15
CA ARG A 181 16.05 1.75 17.12
C ARG A 181 15.06 2.46 18.04
N GLU A 182 14.03 3.10 17.47
CA GLU A 182 13.16 4.03 18.18
C GLU A 182 11.84 3.39 18.62
N VAL A 183 11.21 2.57 17.80
CA VAL A 183 9.86 2.06 18.03
C VAL A 183 9.86 0.67 18.67
N LYS A 184 10.79 -0.19 18.26
CA LYS A 184 10.93 -1.57 18.73
C LYS A 184 9.60 -2.34 18.70
N PRO A 185 8.92 -2.40 17.55
CA PRO A 185 7.64 -3.06 17.45
C PRO A 185 7.76 -4.55 17.75
N LYS A 186 6.74 -5.12 18.38
CA LYS A 186 6.65 -6.57 18.48
C LYS A 186 6.30 -7.15 17.12
N GLU A 187 7.07 -8.10 16.65
CA GLU A 187 6.78 -8.80 15.41
C GLU A 187 5.45 -9.57 15.53
N VAL A 188 4.61 -9.39 14.53
CA VAL A 188 3.36 -10.13 14.38
C VAL A 188 3.49 -11.06 13.17
N HIS A 189 3.66 -12.34 13.44
CA HIS A 189 3.71 -13.33 12.37
C HIS A 189 2.30 -13.62 11.85
N THR A 190 2.09 -13.41 10.56
CA THR A 190 0.82 -13.71 9.87
C THR A 190 0.80 -15.12 9.28
N HIS A 191 1.85 -15.90 9.49
CA HIS A 191 1.97 -17.22 8.86
C HIS A 191 1.04 -18.23 9.54
N ASN A 192 -0.16 -18.35 9.01
CA ASN A 192 -1.03 -19.49 9.26
C ASN A 192 -1.08 -20.37 7.99
N PRO A 193 -1.00 -21.68 8.12
CA PRO A 193 -1.23 -22.56 6.96
C PRO A 193 -2.63 -22.30 6.42
N LEU A 194 -2.74 -22.23 5.10
CA LEU A 194 -4.01 -21.97 4.41
C LEU A 194 -5.03 -23.06 4.78
N LYS A 195 -6.17 -22.65 5.34
CA LYS A 195 -7.23 -23.55 5.83
C LYS A 195 -8.43 -23.60 4.89
N ASP A 196 -8.73 -22.49 4.23
CA ASP A 196 -9.86 -22.34 3.33
C ASP A 196 -9.44 -21.68 2.00
N TYR A 197 -9.15 -22.53 1.04
CA TYR A 197 -8.74 -22.13 -0.30
C TYR A 197 -9.82 -21.30 -1.04
N GLU A 198 -11.10 -21.55 -0.77
CA GLU A 198 -12.17 -20.74 -1.36
C GLU A 198 -12.15 -19.29 -0.82
N SER A 199 -11.99 -19.12 0.49
CA SER A 199 -11.86 -17.77 1.09
C SER A 199 -10.63 -17.04 0.56
N PHE A 200 -9.50 -17.73 0.42
CA PHE A 200 -8.30 -17.17 -0.21
C PHE A 200 -8.58 -16.72 -1.64
N ASN A 201 -9.14 -17.57 -2.49
CA ASN A 201 -9.40 -17.23 -3.90
C ASN A 201 -10.37 -16.06 -4.07
N ARG A 202 -11.38 -15.98 -3.20
CA ARG A 202 -12.31 -14.84 -3.19
C ARG A 202 -11.61 -13.55 -2.77
N GLY A 203 -10.74 -13.64 -1.77
CA GLY A 203 -9.87 -12.56 -1.38
C GLY A 203 -8.96 -12.12 -2.52
N TYR A 204 -8.26 -13.06 -3.15
CA TYR A 204 -7.34 -12.81 -4.26
C TYR A 204 -8.02 -12.07 -5.43
N LYS A 205 -9.12 -12.60 -5.93
CA LYS A 205 -9.91 -11.95 -7.00
C LYS A 205 -10.36 -10.54 -6.62
N ARG A 206 -10.70 -10.34 -5.35
CA ARG A 206 -11.11 -9.02 -4.87
C ARG A 206 -9.93 -8.07 -4.79
N GLY A 207 -8.77 -8.52 -4.28
CA GLY A 207 -7.55 -7.73 -4.22
C GLY A 207 -7.03 -7.36 -5.62
N GLU A 208 -6.93 -8.33 -6.52
CA GLU A 208 -6.48 -8.12 -7.90
C GLU A 208 -7.34 -7.08 -8.65
N ASN A 209 -8.64 -7.03 -8.36
CA ASN A 209 -9.57 -6.05 -8.92
C ASN A 209 -9.69 -4.78 -8.07
N THR A 210 -8.94 -4.65 -6.97
CA THR A 210 -8.91 -3.42 -6.19
C THR A 210 -7.95 -2.44 -6.85
N THR A 211 -8.48 -1.33 -7.30
CA THR A 211 -7.65 -0.23 -7.79
C THR A 211 -7.13 0.52 -6.57
N ILE A 212 -5.83 0.47 -6.32
CA ILE A 212 -5.21 1.30 -5.31
C ILE A 212 -5.08 2.70 -5.90
N ASN A 213 -5.89 3.60 -5.41
CA ASN A 213 -5.78 5.01 -5.70
C ASN A 213 -5.04 5.67 -4.54
N PRO A 214 -3.77 6.00 -4.63
CA PRO A 214 -3.17 6.95 -3.72
C PRO A 214 -3.76 8.32 -4.06
N ALA A 215 -4.94 8.66 -3.53
CA ALA A 215 -5.38 10.02 -3.50
C ALA A 215 -4.48 10.75 -2.52
N ILE A 216 -3.93 11.82 -2.95
CA ILE A 216 -3.08 12.66 -2.13
C ILE A 216 -3.99 13.71 -1.53
N ALA A 217 -4.02 13.73 -0.22
CA ALA A 217 -4.62 14.84 0.52
C ALA A 217 -3.87 16.15 0.23
#